data_b7146c809b441f0bcd4b2b7dd7e2a3c2
#
_entry.id   b7146c809b441f0bcd4b2b7dd7e2a3c2
#
_cell.length_a   1.000
_cell.length_b   1.000
_cell.length_c   1.000
_cell.angle_alpha   90.00
_cell.angle_beta   90.00
_cell.angle_gamma   90.00
#
_symmetry.space_group_name_H-M   'P 1'
#
loop_
_entity.id
_entity.type
_entity.pdbx_description
1 polymer ?
#
loop_
_entity_poly.entity_id
_entity_poly.type
_entity_poly.pdbx_seq_one_letter_code
_entity_poly.pdbx_strand_id
1 'polypeptide(L)'
;GIVGLLLMFGFFTRLMSIGVFSLAMGILLGSGWLGTTCLDEWQNGVLGVAGGFTMFLSGSGKYSIDYLLQKRNAKITKHKLFNWFGSGILPIEFNVLHKVVFGGAMAILAVTLFTNQHFHGGVWGTLHNKSVKPKVEISDAKLTNDQLSFQIFRVEGADVYGSFLIGIKVVDSKENTILALDQNELAVFPKENIANRYVAKIKSGKHSLIIPLGAKAVLT
;
A
#
# COMPACT_ATOMS: atom_id res chain seq x y z
N GLY A 1 6.23 14.23 6.21
CA GLY A 1 7.34 14.94 6.90
C GLY A 1 6.85 15.80 8.07
N ILE A 2 6.07 16.87 7.83
CA ILE A 2 5.68 17.86 8.87
C ILE A 2 4.92 17.23 10.03
N VAL A 3 3.90 16.40 9.75
CA VAL A 3 3.11 15.72 10.80
C VAL A 3 4.01 14.89 11.72
N GLY A 4 4.90 14.08 11.15
CA GLY A 4 5.82 13.25 11.93
C GLY A 4 6.80 14.06 12.77
N LEU A 5 7.35 15.14 12.21
CA LEU A 5 8.27 16.02 12.91
C LEU A 5 7.59 16.68 14.12
N LEU A 6 6.43 17.28 13.93
CA LEU A 6 5.68 17.96 14.99
C LEU A 6 5.20 16.99 16.07
N LEU A 7 4.81 15.77 15.67
CA LEU A 7 4.46 14.70 16.61
C LEU A 7 5.66 14.27 17.45
N MET A 8 6.84 14.12 16.84
CA MET A 8 8.07 13.75 17.52
C MET A 8 8.46 14.76 18.60
N PHE A 9 8.29 16.05 18.35
CA PHE A 9 8.52 17.11 19.35
C PHE A 9 7.33 17.34 20.28
N GLY A 10 6.21 16.67 20.07
CA GLY A 10 5.00 16.83 20.88
C GLY A 10 4.42 18.25 20.81
N PHE A 11 4.30 18.81 19.60
CA PHE A 11 3.69 20.13 19.37
C PHE A 11 2.35 19.97 18.66
N PHE A 12 1.28 20.52 19.24
CA PHE A 12 -0.09 20.26 18.84
C PHE A 12 -0.35 18.76 18.65
N THR A 13 0.02 17.98 19.65
CA THR A 13 0.12 16.52 19.58
C THR A 13 -1.16 15.86 19.10
N ARG A 14 -2.34 16.28 19.59
CA ARG A 14 -3.62 15.71 19.18
C ARG A 14 -3.96 16.02 17.73
N LEU A 15 -3.66 17.23 17.26
CA LEU A 15 -3.84 17.57 15.85
C LEU A 15 -2.96 16.70 14.95
N MET A 16 -1.70 16.52 15.34
CA MET A 16 -0.77 15.65 14.60
C MET A 16 -1.18 14.18 14.66
N SER A 17 -1.75 13.74 15.78
CA SER A 17 -2.30 12.38 15.93
C SER A 17 -3.49 12.12 15.00
N ILE A 18 -4.36 13.13 14.77
CA ILE A 18 -5.41 13.05 13.73
C ILE A 18 -4.76 12.88 12.35
N GLY A 19 -3.68 13.61 12.08
CA GLY A 19 -2.92 13.49 10.83
C GLY A 19 -2.35 12.08 10.63
N VAL A 20 -1.72 11.51 11.67
CA VAL A 20 -1.21 10.11 11.64
C VAL A 20 -2.34 9.12 11.44
N PHE A 21 -3.44 9.25 12.20
CA PHE A 21 -4.62 8.41 12.07
C PHE A 21 -5.17 8.43 10.63
N SER A 22 -5.32 9.61 10.05
CA SER A 22 -5.86 9.78 8.69
C SER A 22 -4.94 9.21 7.62
N LEU A 23 -3.63 9.43 7.73
CA LEU A 23 -2.63 8.85 6.81
C LEU A 23 -2.63 7.32 6.90
N ALA A 24 -2.63 6.79 8.12
CA ALA A 24 -2.64 5.35 8.36
C ALA A 24 -3.97 4.71 7.91
N MET A 25 -5.10 5.38 8.11
CA MET A 25 -6.40 4.95 7.58
C MET A 25 -6.39 4.94 6.04
N GLY A 26 -5.76 5.93 5.42
CA GLY A 26 -5.58 5.95 3.95
C GLY A 26 -4.76 4.76 3.45
N ILE A 27 -3.69 4.39 4.16
CA ILE A 27 -2.90 3.18 3.84
C ILE A 27 -3.75 1.92 4.05
N LEU A 28 -4.44 1.80 5.19
CA LEU A 28 -5.29 0.66 5.51
C LEU A 28 -6.37 0.45 4.44
N LEU A 29 -7.07 1.51 4.08
CA LEU A 29 -8.12 1.45 3.04
C LEU A 29 -7.51 1.22 1.65
N GLY A 30 -6.40 1.85 1.32
CA GLY A 30 -5.70 1.65 0.05
C GLY A 30 -5.18 0.22 -0.11
N SER A 31 -4.44 -0.30 0.86
CA SER A 31 -3.89 -1.66 0.83
C SER A 31 -4.96 -2.72 0.99
N GLY A 32 -5.95 -2.50 1.86
CA GLY A 32 -7.01 -3.47 2.14
C GLY A 32 -8.10 -3.49 1.06
N TRP A 33 -8.49 -2.34 0.51
CA TRP A 33 -9.66 -2.23 -0.36
C TRP A 33 -9.31 -2.19 -1.85
N LEU A 34 -8.15 -1.65 -2.20
CA LEU A 34 -7.68 -1.61 -3.60
C LEU A 34 -6.85 -2.83 -3.99
N GLY A 35 -6.74 -3.81 -3.10
CA GLY A 35 -6.13 -5.10 -3.42
C GLY A 35 -4.63 -5.05 -3.65
N THR A 36 -3.93 -4.15 -2.98
CA THR A 36 -2.48 -4.20 -2.94
C THR A 36 -2.03 -5.25 -1.91
N THR A 37 -1.11 -5.81 -2.06
CA THR A 37 -0.46 -7.06 -2.15
C THR A 37 0.26 -7.55 -0.89
N CYS A 38 0.54 -6.70 0.10
CA CYS A 38 1.37 -7.10 1.21
C CYS A 38 0.62 -7.00 2.54
N LEU A 39 0.58 -8.12 3.25
CA LEU A 39 0.01 -8.20 4.59
C LEU A 39 0.70 -7.24 5.58
N ASP A 40 1.99 -6.99 5.39
CA ASP A 40 2.80 -6.06 6.18
C ASP A 40 2.38 -4.59 5.98
N GLU A 41 2.06 -4.15 4.78
CA GLU A 41 1.53 -2.81 4.52
C GLU A 41 0.20 -2.59 5.25
N TRP A 42 -0.68 -3.57 5.19
CA TRP A 42 -1.94 -3.55 5.90
C TRP A 42 -1.76 -3.52 7.42
N GLN A 43 -0.85 -4.33 7.97
CA GLN A 43 -0.52 -4.35 9.40
C GLN A 43 0.04 -3.00 9.88
N ASN A 44 0.91 -2.37 9.09
CA ASN A 44 1.42 -1.03 9.38
C ASN A 44 0.31 0.02 9.39
N GLY A 45 -0.65 -0.08 8.47
CA GLY A 45 -1.85 0.75 8.45
C GLY A 45 -2.65 0.64 9.75
N VAL A 46 -2.94 -0.59 10.20
CA VAL A 46 -3.67 -0.85 11.46
C VAL A 46 -2.92 -0.28 12.66
N LEU A 47 -1.61 -0.52 12.75
CA LEU A 47 -0.78 -0.02 13.84
C LEU A 47 -0.79 1.51 13.90
N GLY A 48 -0.69 2.17 12.74
CA GLY A 48 -0.75 3.62 12.63
C GLY A 48 -2.11 4.21 13.04
N VAL A 49 -3.21 3.54 12.68
CA VAL A 49 -4.58 3.93 13.10
C VAL A 49 -4.73 3.82 14.62
N ALA A 50 -4.36 2.68 15.19
CA ALA A 50 -4.43 2.46 16.65
C ALA A 50 -3.51 3.41 17.41
N GLY A 51 -2.28 3.61 16.93
CA GLY A 51 -1.31 4.54 17.50
C GLY A 51 -1.79 5.99 17.46
N GLY A 52 -2.29 6.46 16.32
CA GLY A 52 -2.86 7.80 16.17
C GLY A 52 -4.05 8.03 17.13
N PHE A 53 -4.95 7.07 17.22
CA PHE A 53 -6.07 7.14 18.16
C PHE A 53 -5.61 7.19 19.63
N THR A 54 -4.68 6.34 20.02
CA THR A 54 -4.13 6.31 21.38
C THR A 54 -3.45 7.63 21.72
N MET A 55 -2.61 8.17 20.82
CA MET A 55 -1.93 9.45 21.05
C MET A 55 -2.88 10.64 21.08
N PHE A 56 -3.98 10.59 20.32
CA PHE A 56 -5.03 11.61 20.43
C PHE A 56 -5.65 11.63 21.83
N LEU A 57 -5.91 10.47 22.42
CA LEU A 57 -6.51 10.36 23.76
C LEU A 57 -5.52 10.77 24.85
N SER A 58 -4.28 10.28 24.79
CA SER A 58 -3.26 10.49 25.83
C SER A 58 -2.59 11.86 25.76
N GLY A 59 -2.44 12.43 24.55
CA GLY A 59 -1.57 13.57 24.33
C GLY A 59 -0.09 13.20 24.48
N SER A 60 0.77 14.22 24.58
CA SER A 60 2.22 14.07 24.78
C SER A 60 2.64 14.10 26.26
N GLY A 61 3.80 13.54 26.53
CA GLY A 61 4.38 13.49 27.88
C GLY A 61 5.13 14.77 28.29
N LYS A 62 5.84 14.67 29.42
CA LYS A 62 6.58 15.79 30.07
C LYS A 62 7.68 16.42 29.20
N TYR A 63 8.22 15.72 28.24
CA TYR A 63 9.32 16.16 27.37
C TYR A 63 8.83 16.72 26.03
N SER A 64 7.63 17.23 25.98
CA SER A 64 7.01 17.78 24.78
C SER A 64 6.99 19.33 24.78
N ILE A 65 6.90 19.91 23.60
CA ILE A 65 6.71 21.35 23.43
C ILE A 65 5.37 21.78 24.04
N ASP A 66 4.31 21.00 23.86
CA ASP A 66 3.00 21.28 24.45
C ASP A 66 3.10 21.42 25.98
N TYR A 67 3.78 20.49 26.64
CA TYR A 67 3.98 20.55 28.08
C TYR A 67 4.82 21.75 28.51
N LEU A 68 5.90 22.06 27.77
CA LEU A 68 6.75 23.21 28.05
C LEU A 68 5.97 24.53 27.96
N LEU A 69 5.09 24.65 26.93
CA LEU A 69 4.23 25.83 26.75
C LEU A 69 3.22 25.96 27.90
N GLN A 70 2.60 24.85 28.33
CA GLN A 70 1.70 24.83 29.47
C GLN A 70 2.41 25.23 30.77
N LYS A 71 3.59 24.66 31.05
CA LYS A 71 4.39 24.99 32.23
C LYS A 71 4.80 26.47 32.27
N ARG A 72 5.03 27.09 31.11
CA ARG A 72 5.37 28.52 30.98
C ARG A 72 4.15 29.44 30.93
N ASN A 73 2.93 28.90 31.06
CA ASN A 73 1.70 29.67 30.91
C ASN A 73 1.65 30.56 29.63
N ALA A 74 2.18 30.02 28.52
CA ALA A 74 2.22 30.71 27.25
C ALA A 74 0.80 31.14 26.81
N LYS A 75 0.66 32.32 26.19
CA LYS A 75 -0.67 32.84 25.78
C LYS A 75 -1.48 31.87 24.92
N ILE A 76 -0.80 31.10 24.07
CA ILE A 76 -1.42 30.11 23.21
C ILE A 76 -2.15 28.99 23.98
N THR A 77 -1.67 28.63 25.18
CA THR A 77 -2.27 27.54 25.98
C THR A 77 -3.61 27.92 26.59
N LYS A 78 -3.95 29.21 26.62
CA LYS A 78 -5.25 29.71 27.06
C LYS A 78 -6.32 29.67 25.98
N HIS A 79 -5.92 29.40 24.75
CA HIS A 79 -6.84 29.33 23.61
C HIS A 79 -7.60 28.01 23.56
N LYS A 80 -8.91 28.05 23.27
CA LYS A 80 -9.75 26.85 23.17
C LYS A 80 -9.20 25.77 22.22
N LEU A 81 -8.60 26.20 21.11
CA LEU A 81 -7.99 25.29 20.16
C LEU A 81 -6.81 24.49 20.76
N PHE A 82 -6.01 25.13 21.63
CA PHE A 82 -4.91 24.43 22.29
C PHE A 82 -5.44 23.37 23.27
N ASN A 83 -6.56 23.62 23.95
CA ASN A 83 -7.17 22.65 24.87
C ASN A 83 -7.66 21.38 24.14
N TRP A 84 -8.09 21.52 22.89
CA TRP A 84 -8.54 20.38 22.07
C TRP A 84 -7.39 19.69 21.32
N PHE A 85 -6.47 20.46 20.75
CA PHE A 85 -5.49 19.96 19.77
C PHE A 85 -4.06 19.87 20.31
N GLY A 86 -3.76 20.54 21.41
CA GLY A 86 -2.51 20.34 22.16
C GLY A 86 -2.60 19.13 23.10
N SER A 87 -1.69 19.07 24.03
CA SER A 87 -1.68 18.07 25.10
C SER A 87 -2.31 18.59 26.38
N GLY A 88 -2.52 17.73 27.36
CA GLY A 88 -3.17 18.02 28.63
C GLY A 88 -4.47 17.26 28.79
N ILE A 89 -5.32 17.69 29.73
CA ILE A 89 -6.62 17.04 29.97
C ILE A 89 -7.56 17.40 28.82
N LEU A 90 -8.16 16.37 28.20
CA LEU A 90 -9.20 16.60 27.19
C LEU A 90 -10.42 17.28 27.84
N PRO A 91 -11.00 18.31 27.20
CA PRO A 91 -12.18 19.01 27.71
C PRO A 91 -13.46 18.19 27.46
N ILE A 92 -13.48 16.94 27.93
CA ILE A 92 -14.56 15.96 27.77
C ILE A 92 -14.82 15.34 29.13
N GLU A 93 -16.09 15.17 29.49
CA GLU A 93 -16.49 14.47 30.71
C GLU A 93 -16.01 13.03 30.71
N PHE A 94 -15.63 12.50 31.87
CA PHE A 94 -15.05 11.18 32.02
C PHE A 94 -15.95 10.06 31.46
N ASN A 95 -17.26 10.15 31.69
CA ASN A 95 -18.23 9.18 31.19
C ASN A 95 -18.32 9.18 29.67
N VAL A 96 -18.20 10.34 29.03
CA VAL A 96 -18.16 10.46 27.55
C VAL A 96 -16.83 9.94 27.02
N LEU A 97 -15.73 10.28 27.69
CA LEU A 97 -14.40 9.79 27.32
C LEU A 97 -14.36 8.26 27.32
N HIS A 98 -14.90 7.59 28.34
CA HIS A 98 -14.98 6.12 28.42
C HIS A 98 -15.71 5.52 27.21
N LYS A 99 -16.83 6.12 26.81
CA LYS A 99 -17.61 5.67 25.64
C LYS A 99 -16.83 5.88 24.34
N VAL A 100 -16.13 7.00 24.20
CA VAL A 100 -15.29 7.30 23.02
C VAL A 100 -14.12 6.32 22.93
N VAL A 101 -13.44 6.04 24.04
CA VAL A 101 -12.33 5.07 24.08
C VAL A 101 -12.80 3.68 23.68
N PHE A 102 -13.85 3.19 24.32
CA PHE A 102 -14.37 1.85 24.04
C PHE A 102 -14.94 1.75 22.63
N GLY A 103 -15.80 2.69 22.23
CA GLY A 103 -16.40 2.69 20.90
C GLY A 103 -15.38 2.83 19.79
N GLY A 104 -14.39 3.71 19.95
CA GLY A 104 -13.30 3.90 18.99
C GLY A 104 -12.42 2.64 18.87
N ALA A 105 -12.05 2.02 20.00
CA ALA A 105 -11.26 0.78 19.98
C ALA A 105 -12.02 -0.36 19.29
N MET A 106 -13.32 -0.52 19.61
CA MET A 106 -14.16 -1.52 18.95
C MET A 106 -14.36 -1.27 17.46
N ALA A 107 -14.50 0.00 17.06
CA ALA A 107 -14.60 0.36 15.65
C ALA A 107 -13.30 0.04 14.88
N ILE A 108 -12.13 0.38 15.44
CA ILE A 108 -10.83 0.05 14.85
C ILE A 108 -10.68 -1.47 14.74
N LEU A 109 -11.01 -2.22 15.78
CA LEU A 109 -10.97 -3.68 15.77
C LEU A 109 -11.88 -4.27 14.70
N ALA A 110 -13.13 -3.80 14.62
CA ALA A 110 -14.09 -4.28 13.63
C ALA A 110 -13.61 -4.02 12.18
N VAL A 111 -13.13 -2.79 11.88
CA VAL A 111 -12.59 -2.46 10.57
C VAL A 111 -11.37 -3.33 10.27
N THR A 112 -10.49 -3.53 11.23
CA THR A 112 -9.30 -4.38 11.11
C THR A 112 -9.66 -5.82 10.74
N LEU A 113 -10.54 -6.44 11.53
CA LEU A 113 -10.94 -7.83 11.31
C LEU A 113 -11.71 -7.98 9.99
N PHE A 114 -12.58 -7.03 9.67
CA PHE A 114 -13.36 -7.05 8.44
C PHE A 114 -12.48 -6.94 7.20
N THR A 115 -11.56 -5.96 7.16
CA THR A 115 -10.68 -5.76 6.02
C THR A 115 -9.73 -6.96 5.84
N ASN A 116 -9.15 -7.48 6.94
CA ASN A 116 -8.33 -8.68 6.88
C ASN A 116 -9.11 -9.86 6.33
N GLN A 117 -10.28 -10.16 6.90
CA GLN A 117 -11.10 -11.29 6.48
C GLN A 117 -11.53 -11.18 5.02
N HIS A 118 -11.91 -9.97 4.59
CA HIS A 118 -12.40 -9.76 3.23
C HIS A 118 -11.31 -9.94 2.16
N PHE A 119 -10.10 -9.41 2.39
CA PHE A 119 -9.03 -9.40 1.39
C PHE A 119 -8.04 -10.56 1.53
N HIS A 120 -7.74 -10.98 2.74
CA HIS A 120 -6.70 -11.97 3.01
C HIS A 120 -7.24 -13.28 3.61
N GLY A 121 -8.41 -13.25 4.26
CA GLY A 121 -8.93 -14.38 4.99
C GLY A 121 -8.17 -14.65 6.30
N GLY A 122 -8.31 -15.85 6.84
CA GLY A 122 -7.54 -16.32 7.99
C GLY A 122 -8.01 -15.85 9.37
N VAL A 123 -8.95 -14.93 9.47
CA VAL A 123 -9.59 -14.61 10.78
C VAL A 123 -10.56 -15.72 11.16
N TRP A 124 -11.42 -16.11 10.25
CA TRP A 124 -12.32 -17.26 10.36
C TRP A 124 -12.44 -17.96 9.00
N GLY A 125 -11.48 -18.79 8.68
CA GLY A 125 -11.49 -19.54 7.42
C GLY A 125 -10.11 -19.62 6.79
N THR A 126 -10.09 -20.06 5.53
CA THR A 126 -8.85 -20.23 4.78
C THR A 126 -8.27 -18.89 4.31
N LEU A 127 -6.94 -18.81 4.29
CA LEU A 127 -6.25 -17.68 3.69
C LEU A 127 -6.57 -17.62 2.18
N HIS A 128 -6.75 -16.40 1.69
CA HIS A 128 -6.91 -16.10 0.28
C HIS A 128 -6.31 -14.72 -0.03
N ASN A 129 -6.13 -14.43 -1.30
CA ASN A 129 -5.70 -13.11 -1.72
C ASN A 129 -6.61 -12.62 -2.84
N LYS A 130 -7.36 -11.55 -2.58
CA LYS A 130 -8.22 -10.88 -3.55
C LYS A 130 -7.56 -9.69 -4.22
N SER A 131 -6.24 -9.55 -4.13
CA SER A 131 -5.54 -8.49 -4.84
C SER A 131 -5.70 -8.61 -6.36
N VAL A 132 -5.59 -7.48 -7.04
CA VAL A 132 -5.63 -7.44 -8.50
C VAL A 132 -4.47 -8.24 -9.07
N LYS A 133 -4.80 -9.31 -9.79
CA LYS A 133 -3.80 -10.17 -10.42
C LYS A 133 -3.11 -9.45 -11.57
N PRO A 134 -1.80 -9.70 -11.78
CA PRO A 134 -1.10 -9.18 -12.94
C PRO A 134 -1.82 -9.59 -14.23
N LYS A 135 -2.10 -8.61 -15.08
CA LYS A 135 -2.70 -8.83 -16.39
C LYS A 135 -1.78 -8.29 -17.47
N VAL A 136 -1.50 -9.15 -18.43
CA VAL A 136 -0.72 -8.83 -19.62
C VAL A 136 -1.60 -8.98 -20.83
N GLU A 137 -1.68 -7.93 -21.65
CA GLU A 137 -2.40 -7.95 -22.92
C GLU A 137 -1.41 -8.15 -24.07
N ILE A 138 -1.80 -8.99 -25.02
CA ILE A 138 -1.04 -9.26 -26.23
C ILE A 138 -1.85 -8.73 -27.41
N SER A 139 -1.19 -7.99 -28.31
CA SER A 139 -1.79 -7.45 -29.53
C SER A 139 -0.79 -7.46 -30.69
N ASP A 140 -1.29 -7.15 -31.89
CA ASP A 140 -0.48 -6.96 -33.09
C ASP A 140 0.45 -8.12 -33.44
N ALA A 141 0.02 -9.36 -33.18
CA ALA A 141 0.79 -10.54 -33.51
C ALA A 141 0.95 -10.69 -35.03
N LYS A 142 2.18 -10.81 -35.50
CA LYS A 142 2.54 -10.95 -36.92
C LYS A 142 3.59 -12.04 -37.06
N LEU A 143 3.38 -12.95 -38.00
CA LEU A 143 4.34 -13.96 -38.38
C LEU A 143 4.91 -13.60 -39.76
N THR A 144 6.20 -13.37 -39.87
CA THR A 144 6.90 -13.01 -41.09
C THR A 144 8.20 -13.80 -41.21
N ASN A 145 8.39 -14.58 -42.25
CA ASN A 145 9.61 -15.39 -42.44
C ASN A 145 10.02 -16.22 -41.24
N ASP A 146 9.07 -16.95 -40.65
CA ASP A 146 9.23 -17.78 -39.44
C ASP A 146 9.60 -17.02 -38.17
N GLN A 147 9.52 -15.68 -38.18
CA GLN A 147 9.72 -14.82 -37.03
C GLN A 147 8.38 -14.27 -36.56
N LEU A 148 8.05 -14.54 -35.29
CA LEU A 148 6.84 -14.07 -34.65
C LEU A 148 7.12 -12.77 -33.89
N SER A 149 6.43 -11.69 -34.24
CA SER A 149 6.46 -10.44 -33.49
C SER A 149 5.08 -10.14 -32.91
N PHE A 150 5.04 -9.66 -31.68
CA PHE A 150 3.79 -9.26 -31.02
C PHE A 150 4.04 -8.17 -29.99
N GLN A 151 3.02 -7.34 -29.77
CA GLN A 151 3.06 -6.33 -28.73
C GLN A 151 2.58 -6.91 -27.40
N ILE A 152 3.34 -6.66 -26.36
CA ILE A 152 3.02 -7.01 -24.99
C ILE A 152 2.81 -5.73 -24.17
N PHE A 153 1.74 -5.68 -23.38
CA PHE A 153 1.40 -4.54 -22.52
C PHE A 153 0.91 -5.04 -21.17
N ARG A 154 1.57 -4.62 -20.09
CA ARG A 154 1.10 -4.91 -18.75
C ARG A 154 0.17 -3.81 -18.25
N VAL A 155 -1.12 -4.15 -18.13
CA VAL A 155 -2.20 -3.19 -17.81
C VAL A 155 -2.60 -3.17 -16.34
N GLU A 156 -2.41 -4.27 -15.60
CA GLU A 156 -2.87 -4.40 -14.22
C GLU A 156 -1.90 -5.19 -13.34
N GLY A 157 -2.10 -5.08 -12.04
CA GLY A 157 -1.38 -5.79 -11.00
C GLY A 157 -0.24 -4.99 -10.40
N ALA A 158 -0.01 -5.11 -9.10
CA ALA A 158 1.04 -4.38 -8.40
C ALA A 158 2.46 -4.90 -8.73
N ASP A 159 3.44 -4.02 -8.69
CA ASP A 159 4.87 -4.33 -8.87
C ASP A 159 5.54 -4.59 -7.52
N VAL A 160 5.11 -5.66 -6.85
CA VAL A 160 5.74 -6.07 -5.59
C VAL A 160 6.82 -7.09 -5.90
N TYR A 161 8.03 -6.83 -5.40
CA TYR A 161 9.21 -7.70 -5.59
C TYR A 161 9.63 -7.97 -7.04
N GLY A 162 9.20 -7.11 -7.98
CA GLY A 162 9.40 -7.28 -9.41
C GLY A 162 8.31 -8.14 -10.05
N SER A 163 8.03 -7.85 -11.29
CA SER A 163 7.02 -8.55 -12.07
C SER A 163 7.72 -9.35 -13.14
N PHE A 164 7.66 -10.64 -13.00
CA PHE A 164 8.30 -11.59 -13.91
C PHE A 164 7.27 -12.30 -14.78
N LEU A 165 7.60 -12.47 -16.05
CA LEU A 165 6.85 -13.34 -16.94
C LEU A 165 7.25 -14.78 -16.68
N ILE A 166 6.29 -15.65 -16.35
CA ILE A 166 6.55 -17.07 -15.98
C ILE A 166 6.93 -17.87 -17.22
N GLY A 167 6.37 -17.53 -18.37
CA GLY A 167 6.62 -18.19 -19.64
C GLY A 167 5.83 -17.56 -20.78
N ILE A 168 6.21 -17.88 -22.00
CA ILE A 168 5.48 -17.55 -23.24
C ILE A 168 5.17 -18.86 -23.95
N LYS A 169 3.91 -19.06 -24.31
CA LYS A 169 3.48 -20.23 -25.05
C LYS A 169 2.75 -19.81 -26.32
N VAL A 170 3.20 -20.30 -27.45
CA VAL A 170 2.55 -20.12 -28.75
C VAL A 170 1.87 -21.42 -29.11
N VAL A 171 0.60 -21.35 -29.44
CA VAL A 171 -0.21 -22.52 -29.83
C VAL A 171 -0.83 -22.30 -31.21
N ASP A 172 -1.05 -23.37 -31.93
CA ASP A 172 -1.79 -23.34 -33.18
C ASP A 172 -3.32 -23.30 -32.93
N SER A 173 -4.10 -23.24 -34.00
CA SER A 173 -5.56 -23.25 -33.94
C SER A 173 -6.17 -24.58 -33.41
N LYS A 174 -5.36 -25.64 -33.27
CA LYS A 174 -5.71 -26.92 -32.70
C LYS A 174 -5.19 -27.12 -31.28
N GLU A 175 -4.73 -26.04 -30.64
CA GLU A 175 -4.13 -26.04 -29.30
C GLU A 175 -2.79 -26.80 -29.17
N ASN A 176 -2.16 -27.20 -30.28
CA ASN A 176 -0.82 -27.80 -30.23
C ASN A 176 0.21 -26.68 -29.94
N THR A 177 1.16 -26.99 -29.06
CA THR A 177 2.25 -26.09 -28.71
C THR A 177 3.26 -26.02 -29.83
N ILE A 178 3.42 -24.83 -30.46
CA ILE A 178 4.45 -24.60 -31.49
C ILE A 178 5.74 -24.15 -30.82
N LEU A 179 5.66 -23.27 -29.82
CA LEU A 179 6.80 -22.73 -29.08
C LEU A 179 6.42 -22.56 -27.62
N ALA A 180 7.31 -22.92 -26.72
CA ALA A 180 7.19 -22.64 -25.31
C ALA A 180 8.54 -22.13 -24.81
N LEU A 181 8.55 -20.92 -24.23
CA LEU A 181 9.70 -20.33 -23.57
C LEU A 181 9.44 -20.36 -22.06
N ASP A 182 10.34 -20.96 -21.31
CA ASP A 182 10.30 -20.98 -19.86
C ASP A 182 10.97 -19.74 -19.23
N GLN A 183 10.96 -19.67 -17.90
CA GLN A 183 11.57 -18.56 -17.17
C GLN A 183 13.09 -18.44 -17.41
N ASN A 184 13.81 -19.55 -17.66
CA ASN A 184 15.26 -19.52 -17.85
C ASN A 184 15.60 -18.97 -19.23
N GLU A 185 14.84 -19.37 -20.24
CA GLU A 185 14.95 -18.86 -21.61
C GLU A 185 14.59 -17.37 -21.66
N LEU A 186 13.55 -16.96 -20.92
CA LEU A 186 13.17 -15.56 -20.79
C LEU A 186 14.19 -14.72 -19.99
N ALA A 187 14.97 -15.33 -19.09
CA ALA A 187 16.04 -14.65 -18.38
C ALA A 187 17.19 -14.22 -19.30
N VAL A 188 17.43 -14.99 -20.37
CA VAL A 188 18.47 -14.73 -21.39
C VAL A 188 17.89 -14.19 -22.70
N PHE A 189 16.62 -13.79 -22.71
CA PHE A 189 15.96 -13.28 -23.91
C PHE A 189 16.75 -12.11 -24.52
N PRO A 190 17.03 -12.11 -25.85
CA PRO A 190 17.89 -11.12 -26.48
C PRO A 190 17.32 -9.70 -26.34
N LYS A 191 18.17 -8.75 -25.96
CA LYS A 191 17.75 -7.35 -25.76
C LYS A 191 17.33 -6.68 -27.07
N GLU A 192 17.94 -7.05 -28.17
CA GLU A 192 17.64 -6.60 -29.53
C GLU A 192 16.23 -6.99 -29.97
N ASN A 193 15.68 -8.07 -29.40
CA ASN A 193 14.33 -8.54 -29.67
C ASN A 193 13.25 -7.88 -28.77
N ILE A 194 13.62 -6.86 -28.00
CA ILE A 194 12.72 -6.10 -27.11
C ILE A 194 12.67 -4.64 -27.53
N ALA A 195 11.69 -4.27 -28.32
CA ALA A 195 11.46 -2.89 -28.72
C ALA A 195 10.53 -2.16 -27.73
N ASN A 196 11.09 -1.59 -26.67
CA ASN A 196 10.34 -0.87 -25.63
C ASN A 196 9.68 0.40 -26.19
N ARG A 197 8.41 0.67 -25.82
CA ARG A 197 7.60 1.80 -26.26
C ARG A 197 7.42 2.90 -25.22
N TYR A 198 7.65 2.59 -23.92
CA TYR A 198 7.46 3.51 -22.79
C TYR A 198 8.69 3.57 -21.88
N VAL A 199 8.62 4.49 -20.91
CA VAL A 199 9.65 4.67 -19.88
C VAL A 199 9.80 3.43 -19.00
N ALA A 200 8.69 2.78 -18.64
CA ALA A 200 8.70 1.48 -17.99
C ALA A 200 9.19 0.42 -18.98
N LYS A 201 10.42 -0.06 -18.78
CA LYS A 201 11.09 -0.94 -19.75
C LYS A 201 10.98 -2.41 -19.38
N ILE A 202 10.59 -3.22 -20.36
CA ILE A 202 10.74 -4.68 -20.31
C ILE A 202 12.21 -4.99 -20.54
N LYS A 203 12.76 -5.90 -19.74
CA LYS A 203 14.17 -6.30 -19.84
C LYS A 203 14.38 -7.72 -19.28
N SER A 204 15.40 -8.41 -19.80
CA SER A 204 15.85 -9.68 -19.22
C SER A 204 16.38 -9.45 -17.80
N GLY A 205 16.06 -10.31 -16.89
CA GLY A 205 16.45 -10.27 -15.49
C GLY A 205 17.01 -11.61 -15.04
N LYS A 206 17.53 -11.68 -13.82
CA LYS A 206 18.18 -12.89 -13.27
C LYS A 206 17.30 -14.14 -13.30
N HIS A 207 16.00 -13.97 -13.16
CA HIS A 207 15.07 -15.10 -13.01
C HIS A 207 14.11 -15.24 -14.18
N SER A 208 13.85 -14.20 -14.95
CA SER A 208 12.99 -14.19 -16.14
C SER A 208 12.95 -12.79 -16.75
N LEU A 209 12.08 -12.60 -17.72
CA LEU A 209 11.78 -11.28 -18.31
C LEU A 209 10.99 -10.42 -17.33
N ILE A 210 11.53 -9.28 -16.97
CA ILE A 210 10.90 -8.32 -16.04
C ILE A 210 9.93 -7.44 -16.83
N ILE A 211 8.65 -7.40 -16.42
CA ILE A 211 7.59 -6.61 -17.04
C ILE A 211 6.95 -5.69 -15.97
N PRO A 212 7.45 -4.46 -15.78
CA PRO A 212 6.86 -3.52 -14.84
C PRO A 212 5.44 -3.10 -15.22
N LEU A 213 4.66 -2.62 -14.25
CA LEU A 213 3.32 -2.08 -14.52
C LEU A 213 3.42 -0.91 -15.52
N GLY A 214 2.54 -0.91 -16.52
CA GLY A 214 2.53 0.07 -17.60
C GLY A 214 3.64 -0.13 -18.65
N ALA A 215 4.47 -1.18 -18.54
CA ALA A 215 5.46 -1.47 -19.57
C ALA A 215 4.80 -1.99 -20.85
N LYS A 216 5.25 -1.46 -21.98
CA LYS A 216 4.78 -1.83 -23.32
C LYS A 216 5.97 -2.00 -24.26
N ALA A 217 6.05 -3.13 -24.93
CA ALA A 217 7.11 -3.41 -25.90
C ALA A 217 6.60 -4.32 -27.03
N VAL A 218 7.33 -4.34 -28.13
CA VAL A 218 7.21 -5.39 -29.15
C VAL A 218 8.31 -6.41 -28.88
N LEU A 219 7.94 -7.66 -28.77
CA LEU A 219 8.85 -8.81 -28.71
C LEU A 219 8.89 -9.48 -30.08
N THR A 220 10.09 -9.93 -30.48
CA THR A 220 10.32 -10.55 -31.78
C THR A 220 11.13 -11.82 -31.64
#